data_0f0d69aa558d22a7b0c77ba8e5757e6e
#
_entry.id   0f0d69aa558d22a7b0c77ba8e5757e6e
#
_cell.length_a   1.000
_cell.length_b   1.000
_cell.length_c   1.000
_cell.angle_alpha   90.00
_cell.angle_beta   90.00
_cell.angle_gamma   90.00
#
_symmetry.space_group_name_H-M   'P 1'
#
loop_
_entity.id
_entity.type
_entity.pdbx_description
1 polymer ?
#
loop_
_entity_poly.entity_id
_entity_poly.type
_entity_poly.pdbx_seq_one_letter_code
_entity_poly.pdbx_strand_id
1 'polypeptide(L)'
;MIFITAGMGGGTGTGAAPIVAKIAKELGVLTVGIVTKPFAFEGKKRMQQAEAGIAALKEQVDSLIVIPNERLKFVSEQKITFKNAFDVADDVLRQGVQSITELINETALVNLDFADVTAIMANAGYAHMGVGYATGRDKAEEAARAAISSPLIETSMENAKGVIISITGSEDIGLEEVELASSIISEMAHPDATIIWGAKFDDTLEDAIRVTVVATGLGEDGKDKKDEDLAAKLGNLAAEKDSEEDYIELIDIFNNK
;
A
#
# COMPACT_ATOMS: atom_id res chain seq x y z
N MET A 1 16.42 9.28 -5.34
CA MET A 1 15.26 8.37 -5.27
C MET A 1 14.84 7.94 -6.66
N ILE A 2 14.39 6.72 -6.81
CA ILE A 2 13.79 6.19 -8.04
C ILE A 2 12.47 5.49 -7.72
N PHE A 3 11.46 5.74 -8.54
CA PHE A 3 10.20 4.98 -8.51
C PHE A 3 10.19 3.98 -9.65
N ILE A 4 9.81 2.75 -9.35
CA ILE A 4 9.65 1.67 -10.31
C ILE A 4 8.18 1.29 -10.33
N THR A 5 7.50 1.56 -11.44
CA THR A 5 6.07 1.29 -11.59
C THR A 5 5.83 0.28 -12.70
N ALA A 6 4.96 -0.68 -12.44
CA ALA A 6 4.58 -1.67 -13.44
C ALA A 6 3.26 -2.37 -13.09
N GLY A 7 2.52 -2.77 -14.11
CA GLY A 7 1.51 -3.82 -13.99
C GLY A 7 2.20 -5.19 -14.01
N MET A 8 2.10 -5.94 -12.90
CA MET A 8 2.74 -7.24 -12.76
C MET A 8 1.92 -8.37 -13.42
N GLY A 9 2.59 -9.44 -13.79
CA GLY A 9 1.99 -10.61 -14.47
C GLY A 9 2.17 -10.64 -15.99
N GLY A 10 2.69 -9.54 -16.57
CA GLY A 10 3.14 -9.51 -17.96
C GLY A 10 4.61 -9.91 -18.10
N GLY A 11 5.17 -9.77 -19.30
CA GLY A 11 6.58 -10.09 -19.59
C GLY A 11 7.51 -8.96 -19.15
N THR A 12 7.28 -7.74 -19.64
CA THR A 12 8.19 -6.60 -19.50
C THR A 12 8.30 -6.13 -18.06
N GLY A 13 7.17 -5.71 -17.43
CA GLY A 13 7.19 -5.19 -16.07
C GLY A 13 7.67 -6.22 -15.05
N THR A 14 7.14 -7.45 -15.13
CA THR A 14 7.49 -8.54 -14.20
C THR A 14 8.98 -8.92 -14.29
N GLY A 15 9.55 -8.94 -15.50
CA GLY A 15 10.95 -9.31 -15.68
C GLY A 15 11.94 -8.17 -15.48
N ALA A 16 11.61 -6.96 -15.94
CA ALA A 16 12.55 -5.83 -15.91
C ALA A 16 12.58 -5.08 -14.56
N ALA A 17 11.43 -4.96 -13.87
CA ALA A 17 11.36 -4.18 -12.65
C ALA A 17 12.36 -4.65 -11.57
N PRO A 18 12.49 -5.95 -11.25
CA PRO A 18 13.46 -6.41 -10.25
C PRO A 18 14.91 -6.13 -10.66
N ILE A 19 15.22 -6.20 -11.96
CA ILE A 19 16.58 -5.96 -12.47
C ILE A 19 16.94 -4.48 -12.34
N VAL A 20 16.02 -3.58 -12.73
CA VAL A 20 16.22 -2.13 -12.59
C VAL A 20 16.35 -1.74 -11.13
N ALA A 21 15.50 -2.32 -10.26
CA ALA A 21 15.56 -2.10 -8.81
C ALA A 21 16.92 -2.51 -8.23
N LYS A 22 17.42 -3.68 -8.61
CA LYS A 22 18.74 -4.16 -8.17
C LYS A 22 19.85 -3.19 -8.54
N ILE A 23 19.86 -2.71 -9.77
CA ILE A 23 20.88 -1.74 -10.23
C ILE A 23 20.77 -0.42 -9.44
N ALA A 24 19.56 0.07 -9.21
CA ALA A 24 19.34 1.28 -8.42
C ALA A 24 19.83 1.11 -6.97
N LYS A 25 19.54 -0.03 -6.35
CA LYS A 25 19.98 -0.37 -5.00
C LYS A 25 21.51 -0.48 -4.90
N GLU A 26 22.16 -1.10 -5.89
CA GLU A 26 23.63 -1.19 -5.99
C GLU A 26 24.29 0.21 -6.11
N LEU A 27 23.59 1.18 -6.68
CA LEU A 27 24.03 2.59 -6.77
C LEU A 27 23.71 3.39 -5.50
N GLY A 28 23.13 2.78 -4.47
CA GLY A 28 22.74 3.45 -3.23
C GLY A 28 21.59 4.44 -3.37
N VAL A 29 20.74 4.27 -4.40
CA VAL A 29 19.58 5.13 -4.65
C VAL A 29 18.36 4.58 -3.91
N LEU A 30 17.69 5.39 -3.09
CA LEU A 30 16.42 5.02 -2.47
C LEU A 30 15.43 4.57 -3.54
N THR A 31 15.02 3.31 -3.48
CA THR A 31 14.26 2.64 -4.52
C THR A 31 12.87 2.23 -4.00
N VAL A 32 11.82 2.80 -4.60
CA VAL A 32 10.43 2.55 -4.23
C VAL A 32 9.70 1.87 -5.39
N GLY A 33 9.16 0.68 -5.13
CA GLY A 33 8.29 -0.03 -6.07
C GLY A 33 6.82 0.32 -5.83
N ILE A 34 6.09 0.67 -6.89
CA ILE A 34 4.62 0.83 -6.86
C ILE A 34 4.05 0.02 -8.01
N VAL A 35 3.41 -1.09 -7.72
CA VAL A 35 3.01 -2.06 -8.75
C VAL A 35 1.57 -2.52 -8.53
N THR A 36 0.92 -2.96 -9.62
CA THR A 36 -0.42 -3.53 -9.54
C THR A 36 -0.42 -5.04 -9.73
N LYS A 37 -1.35 -5.73 -9.02
CA LYS A 37 -1.72 -7.13 -9.30
C LYS A 37 -2.83 -7.18 -10.36
N PRO A 38 -2.82 -8.17 -11.27
CA PRO A 38 -3.84 -8.32 -12.30
C PRO A 38 -5.26 -8.43 -11.73
N PHE A 39 -6.24 -8.07 -12.55
CA PHE A 39 -7.64 -8.42 -12.28
C PHE A 39 -7.86 -9.92 -12.35
N ALA A 40 -8.86 -10.45 -11.63
CA ALA A 40 -9.21 -11.87 -11.63
C ALA A 40 -9.56 -12.41 -13.04
N PHE A 41 -10.20 -11.58 -13.88
CA PHE A 41 -10.53 -11.96 -15.26
C PHE A 41 -9.31 -12.16 -16.18
N GLU A 42 -8.13 -11.67 -15.80
CA GLU A 42 -6.89 -11.86 -16.56
C GLU A 42 -6.30 -13.28 -16.38
N GLY A 43 -6.81 -14.03 -15.42
CA GLY A 43 -6.58 -15.45 -15.23
C GLY A 43 -5.47 -15.82 -14.25
N LYS A 44 -5.57 -17.05 -13.73
CA LYS A 44 -4.69 -17.56 -12.65
C LYS A 44 -3.20 -17.55 -13.03
N LYS A 45 -2.86 -17.88 -14.27
CA LYS A 45 -1.46 -17.92 -14.71
C LYS A 45 -0.81 -16.53 -14.61
N ARG A 46 -1.55 -15.48 -15.00
CA ARG A 46 -1.08 -14.10 -14.93
C ARG A 46 -0.90 -13.65 -13.49
N MET A 47 -1.80 -14.03 -12.59
CA MET A 47 -1.69 -13.77 -11.16
C MET A 47 -0.45 -14.46 -10.56
N GLN A 48 -0.21 -15.73 -10.86
CA GLN A 48 0.99 -16.46 -10.38
C GLN A 48 2.29 -15.82 -10.87
N GLN A 49 2.34 -15.36 -12.12
CA GLN A 49 3.48 -14.63 -12.65
C GLN A 49 3.67 -13.28 -11.92
N ALA A 50 2.56 -12.57 -11.61
CA ALA A 50 2.61 -11.33 -10.87
C ALA A 50 3.17 -11.54 -9.45
N GLU A 51 2.70 -12.55 -8.74
CA GLU A 51 3.17 -12.86 -7.38
C GLU A 51 4.66 -13.23 -7.35
N ALA A 52 5.12 -14.03 -8.29
CA ALA A 52 6.54 -14.36 -8.44
C ALA A 52 7.39 -13.10 -8.72
N GLY A 53 6.92 -12.21 -9.60
CA GLY A 53 7.60 -10.95 -9.90
C GLY A 53 7.60 -9.95 -8.74
N ILE A 54 6.51 -9.88 -7.99
CA ILE A 54 6.40 -9.06 -6.78
C ILE A 54 7.38 -9.55 -5.70
N ALA A 55 7.46 -10.86 -5.49
CA ALA A 55 8.41 -11.45 -4.55
C ALA A 55 9.86 -11.11 -4.94
N ALA A 56 10.22 -11.25 -6.21
CA ALA A 56 11.54 -10.89 -6.72
C ALA A 56 11.84 -9.38 -6.59
N LEU A 57 10.84 -8.51 -6.82
CA LEU A 57 10.98 -7.07 -6.70
C LEU A 57 11.15 -6.63 -5.24
N LYS A 58 10.42 -7.24 -4.31
CA LYS A 58 10.49 -6.96 -2.86
C LYS A 58 11.91 -6.99 -2.32
N GLU A 59 12.71 -7.96 -2.76
CA GLU A 59 14.09 -8.11 -2.30
C GLU A 59 15.04 -7.03 -2.83
N GLN A 60 14.63 -6.33 -3.88
CA GLN A 60 15.45 -5.35 -4.60
C GLN A 60 15.07 -3.90 -4.33
N VAL A 61 13.96 -3.63 -3.64
CA VAL A 61 13.49 -2.27 -3.32
C VAL A 61 13.60 -1.98 -1.82
N ASP A 62 13.61 -0.72 -1.45
CA ASP A 62 13.54 -0.27 -0.06
C ASP A 62 12.09 -0.34 0.46
N SER A 63 11.14 0.11 -0.36
CA SER A 63 9.71 0.04 -0.06
C SER A 63 8.94 -0.47 -1.27
N LEU A 64 7.92 -1.29 -1.03
CA LEU A 64 7.07 -1.86 -2.07
C LEU A 64 5.59 -1.66 -1.75
N ILE A 65 4.92 -0.88 -2.59
CA ILE A 65 3.47 -0.71 -2.57
C ILE A 65 2.87 -1.63 -3.63
N VAL A 66 1.97 -2.52 -3.21
CA VAL A 66 1.26 -3.45 -4.10
C VAL A 66 -0.22 -3.12 -4.10
N ILE A 67 -0.77 -2.84 -5.27
CA ILE A 67 -2.16 -2.45 -5.46
C ILE A 67 -2.91 -3.56 -6.19
N PRO A 68 -3.81 -4.30 -5.51
CA PRO A 68 -4.64 -5.29 -6.18
C PRO A 68 -5.71 -4.61 -7.04
N ASN A 69 -5.68 -4.83 -8.37
CA ASN A 69 -6.65 -4.21 -9.29
C ASN A 69 -8.11 -4.55 -8.93
N GLU A 70 -8.37 -5.74 -8.35
CA GLU A 70 -9.71 -6.09 -7.89
C GLU A 70 -10.28 -5.14 -6.85
N ARG A 71 -9.43 -4.53 -6.02
CA ARG A 71 -9.84 -3.61 -4.97
C ARG A 71 -10.18 -2.21 -5.49
N LEU A 72 -9.75 -1.87 -6.70
CA LEU A 72 -10.09 -0.59 -7.34
C LEU A 72 -11.60 -0.41 -7.50
N LYS A 73 -12.35 -1.51 -7.61
CA LYS A 73 -13.82 -1.50 -7.68
C LYS A 73 -14.50 -0.86 -6.46
N PHE A 74 -13.79 -0.76 -5.34
CA PHE A 74 -14.32 -0.25 -4.08
C PHE A 74 -13.85 1.18 -3.76
N VAL A 75 -12.84 1.70 -4.47
CA VAL A 75 -12.28 3.05 -4.23
C VAL A 75 -12.59 4.03 -5.35
N SER A 76 -13.01 3.56 -6.52
CA SER A 76 -13.34 4.44 -7.64
C SER A 76 -14.74 5.02 -7.47
N GLU A 77 -14.84 6.35 -7.50
CA GLU A 77 -16.14 7.05 -7.54
C GLU A 77 -16.91 6.75 -8.83
N GLN A 78 -16.19 6.44 -9.90
CA GLN A 78 -16.78 6.09 -11.19
C GLN A 78 -16.99 4.57 -11.28
N LYS A 79 -18.11 4.18 -11.90
CA LYS A 79 -18.34 2.77 -12.20
C LYS A 79 -17.20 2.21 -13.06
N ILE A 80 -16.46 1.26 -12.53
CA ILE A 80 -15.41 0.56 -13.29
C ILE A 80 -16.09 -0.36 -14.30
N THR A 81 -15.77 -0.15 -15.56
CA THR A 81 -16.18 -0.95 -16.70
C THR A 81 -14.95 -1.64 -17.29
N PHE A 82 -15.15 -2.66 -18.12
CA PHE A 82 -14.04 -3.30 -18.82
C PHE A 82 -13.22 -2.32 -19.68
N LYS A 83 -13.85 -1.24 -20.15
CA LYS A 83 -13.22 -0.23 -21.01
C LYS A 83 -12.25 0.66 -20.23
N ASN A 84 -12.59 1.07 -18.99
CA ASN A 84 -11.80 2.00 -18.19
C ASN A 84 -11.02 1.34 -17.03
N ALA A 85 -11.12 0.01 -16.88
CA ALA A 85 -10.52 -0.68 -15.75
C ALA A 85 -9.00 -0.48 -15.65
N PHE A 86 -8.32 -0.51 -16.80
CA PHE A 86 -6.88 -0.30 -16.86
C PHE A 86 -6.49 1.17 -16.68
N ASP A 87 -7.30 2.10 -17.20
CA ASP A 87 -7.08 3.55 -16.99
C ASP A 87 -7.16 3.90 -15.50
N VAL A 88 -8.11 3.28 -14.76
CA VAL A 88 -8.21 3.44 -13.30
C VAL A 88 -6.98 2.86 -12.59
N ALA A 89 -6.48 1.71 -13.03
CA ALA A 89 -5.26 1.13 -12.46
C ALA A 89 -4.03 2.00 -12.72
N ASP A 90 -3.90 2.55 -13.91
CA ASP A 90 -2.81 3.48 -14.25
C ASP A 90 -2.90 4.79 -13.46
N ASP A 91 -4.13 5.29 -13.25
CA ASP A 91 -4.35 6.51 -12.46
C ASP A 91 -3.96 6.31 -10.99
N VAL A 92 -4.25 5.17 -10.39
CA VAL A 92 -3.84 4.85 -9.02
C VAL A 92 -2.32 4.74 -8.89
N LEU A 93 -1.63 4.13 -9.87
CA LEU A 93 -0.16 4.14 -9.93
C LEU A 93 0.39 5.56 -10.02
N ARG A 94 -0.20 6.40 -10.88
CA ARG A 94 0.17 7.82 -11.01
C ARG A 94 -0.01 8.56 -9.70
N GLN A 95 -1.16 8.41 -9.04
CA GLN A 95 -1.43 9.03 -7.74
C GLN A 95 -0.45 8.56 -6.67
N GLY A 96 -0.09 7.27 -6.65
CA GLY A 96 0.89 6.73 -5.72
C GLY A 96 2.28 7.35 -5.86
N VAL A 97 2.76 7.53 -7.09
CA VAL A 97 4.03 8.23 -7.34
C VAL A 97 3.92 9.72 -7.03
N GLN A 98 2.84 10.34 -7.48
CA GLN A 98 2.61 11.77 -7.37
C GLN A 98 2.54 12.21 -5.91
N SER A 99 1.79 11.51 -5.06
CA SER A 99 1.63 11.85 -3.64
C SER A 99 2.94 11.88 -2.86
N ILE A 100 3.89 11.01 -3.19
CA ILE A 100 5.22 11.03 -2.56
C ILE A 100 6.12 12.09 -3.21
N THR A 101 6.06 12.23 -4.54
CA THR A 101 6.92 13.16 -5.28
C THR A 101 6.59 14.62 -4.99
N GLU A 102 5.31 14.94 -4.87
CA GLU A 102 4.83 16.30 -4.57
C GLU A 102 5.28 16.75 -3.19
N LEU A 103 5.26 15.87 -2.20
CA LEU A 103 5.74 16.18 -0.85
C LEU A 103 7.22 16.61 -0.80
N ILE A 104 8.02 16.13 -1.77
CA ILE A 104 9.47 16.42 -1.83
C ILE A 104 9.77 17.62 -2.73
N ASN A 105 9.07 17.74 -3.87
CA ASN A 105 9.44 18.66 -4.95
C ASN A 105 8.63 19.96 -4.99
N GLU A 106 7.41 19.95 -4.46
CA GLU A 106 6.55 21.12 -4.52
C GLU A 106 6.67 21.97 -3.27
N THR A 107 6.60 23.30 -3.46
CA THR A 107 6.53 24.25 -2.35
C THR A 107 5.16 24.13 -1.70
N ALA A 108 5.10 23.46 -0.58
CA ALA A 108 3.90 23.29 0.23
C ALA A 108 3.93 24.24 1.44
N LEU A 109 2.81 24.34 2.16
CA LEU A 109 2.76 25.06 3.46
C LEU A 109 3.72 24.47 4.48
N VAL A 110 3.84 23.14 4.47
CA VAL A 110 4.79 22.37 5.25
C VAL A 110 5.59 21.51 4.28
N ASN A 111 6.85 21.89 4.07
CA ASN A 111 7.76 21.16 3.20
C ASN A 111 8.37 19.99 3.96
N LEU A 112 8.34 18.83 3.33
CA LEU A 112 9.11 17.67 3.76
C LEU A 112 10.44 17.65 2.99
N ASP A 113 11.52 17.38 3.69
CA ASP A 113 12.78 17.18 3.02
C ASP A 113 12.96 15.70 2.57
N PHE A 114 13.91 15.50 1.68
CA PHE A 114 14.22 14.16 1.18
C PHE A 114 14.72 13.22 2.29
N ALA A 115 15.32 13.75 3.35
CA ALA A 115 15.83 12.97 4.47
C ALA A 115 14.67 12.39 5.28
N ASP A 116 13.59 13.14 5.48
CA ASP A 116 12.39 12.70 6.17
C ASP A 116 11.73 11.52 5.45
N VAL A 117 11.51 11.65 4.14
CA VAL A 117 10.94 10.57 3.32
C VAL A 117 11.86 9.34 3.33
N THR A 118 13.18 9.55 3.27
CA THR A 118 14.15 8.47 3.33
C THR A 118 14.09 7.73 4.67
N ALA A 119 13.94 8.44 5.78
CA ALA A 119 13.85 7.85 7.11
C ALA A 119 12.67 6.88 7.26
N ILE A 120 11.55 7.16 6.57
CA ILE A 120 10.35 6.32 6.60
C ILE A 120 10.41 5.17 5.57
N MET A 121 10.99 5.41 4.39
CA MET A 121 10.88 4.47 3.27
C MET A 121 12.10 3.57 3.07
N ALA A 122 13.28 3.91 3.63
CA ALA A 122 14.48 3.09 3.47
C ALA A 122 14.35 1.76 4.23
N ASN A 123 14.56 0.65 3.51
CA ASN A 123 14.46 -0.72 4.05
C ASN A 123 13.14 -1.02 4.78
N ALA A 124 12.06 -0.35 4.40
CA ALA A 124 10.77 -0.48 5.08
C ALA A 124 9.95 -1.70 4.63
N GLY A 125 10.35 -2.37 3.54
CA GLY A 125 9.68 -3.55 3.03
C GLY A 125 8.31 -3.24 2.42
N TYR A 126 7.27 -3.94 2.81
CA TYR A 126 5.93 -3.61 2.33
C TYR A 126 5.44 -2.28 2.90
N ALA A 127 4.89 -1.45 2.02
CA ALA A 127 4.20 -0.22 2.36
C ALA A 127 2.75 -0.29 1.83
N HIS A 128 1.84 0.32 2.56
CA HIS A 128 0.44 0.41 2.16
C HIS A 128 0.09 1.85 1.86
N MET A 129 -0.74 2.05 0.85
CA MET A 129 -1.24 3.35 0.46
C MET A 129 -2.76 3.37 0.54
N GLY A 130 -3.29 4.36 1.22
CA GLY A 130 -4.72 4.65 1.24
C GLY A 130 -4.98 6.05 0.72
N VAL A 131 -6.08 6.21 0.01
CA VAL A 131 -6.56 7.51 -0.48
C VAL A 131 -7.99 7.70 -0.02
N GLY A 132 -8.27 8.84 0.57
CA GLY A 132 -9.60 9.28 0.93
C GLY A 132 -9.91 10.62 0.30
N TYR A 133 -11.17 10.81 -0.08
CA TYR A 133 -11.70 12.03 -0.66
C TYR A 133 -13.04 12.34 -0.03
N ALA A 134 -13.26 13.58 0.34
CA ALA A 134 -14.55 14.04 0.86
C ALA A 134 -14.79 15.51 0.58
N THR A 135 -16.07 15.91 0.61
CA THR A 135 -16.54 17.27 0.40
C THR A 135 -17.46 17.69 1.54
N GLY A 136 -17.67 19.00 1.71
CA GLY A 136 -18.63 19.52 2.68
C GLY A 136 -18.04 19.72 4.07
N ARG A 137 -18.91 19.82 5.09
CA ARG A 137 -18.54 20.32 6.41
C ARG A 137 -17.57 19.40 7.18
N ASP A 138 -17.76 18.09 7.07
CA ASP A 138 -17.00 17.09 7.83
C ASP A 138 -15.92 16.41 6.95
N LYS A 139 -15.54 17.08 5.84
CA LYS A 139 -14.63 16.56 4.80
C LYS A 139 -13.28 16.07 5.34
N ALA A 140 -12.72 16.73 6.34
CA ALA A 140 -11.43 16.35 6.93
C ALA A 140 -11.50 14.99 7.65
N GLU A 141 -12.54 14.80 8.47
CA GLU A 141 -12.76 13.54 9.18
C GLU A 141 -13.09 12.41 8.19
N GLU A 142 -14.02 12.67 7.26
CA GLU A 142 -14.46 11.67 6.29
C GLU A 142 -13.32 11.25 5.36
N ALA A 143 -12.53 12.18 4.83
CA ALA A 143 -11.38 11.89 3.98
C ALA A 143 -10.30 11.11 4.74
N ALA A 144 -9.96 11.49 5.98
CA ALA A 144 -8.99 10.78 6.81
C ALA A 144 -9.45 9.34 7.09
N ARG A 145 -10.70 9.15 7.51
CA ARG A 145 -11.28 7.82 7.75
C ARG A 145 -11.33 6.98 6.47
N ALA A 146 -11.70 7.58 5.33
CA ALA A 146 -11.69 6.91 4.04
C ALA A 146 -10.29 6.48 3.61
N ALA A 147 -9.26 7.30 3.88
CA ALA A 147 -7.87 6.95 3.60
C ALA A 147 -7.40 5.75 4.44
N ILE A 148 -7.67 5.75 5.75
CA ILE A 148 -7.31 4.66 6.67
C ILE A 148 -8.06 3.36 6.33
N SER A 149 -9.35 3.49 6.00
CA SER A 149 -10.22 2.36 5.66
C SER A 149 -10.16 1.97 4.18
N SER A 150 -9.23 2.57 3.43
CA SER A 150 -9.12 2.34 2.00
C SER A 150 -8.99 0.84 1.70
N PRO A 151 -9.83 0.29 0.81
CA PRO A 151 -9.71 -1.11 0.39
C PRO A 151 -8.37 -1.44 -0.28
N LEU A 152 -7.57 -0.44 -0.67
CA LEU A 152 -6.22 -0.64 -1.20
C LEU A 152 -5.25 -1.12 -0.11
N ILE A 153 -5.55 -0.86 1.17
CA ILE A 153 -4.77 -1.32 2.31
C ILE A 153 -5.13 -2.79 2.59
N GLU A 154 -4.14 -3.68 2.49
CA GLU A 154 -4.35 -5.13 2.72
C GLU A 154 -4.31 -5.52 4.20
N THR A 155 -3.65 -4.71 5.05
CA THR A 155 -3.45 -4.96 6.49
C THR A 155 -3.82 -3.72 7.30
N SER A 156 -4.01 -3.88 8.62
CA SER A 156 -4.26 -2.75 9.51
C SER A 156 -3.05 -1.81 9.60
N MET A 157 -3.30 -0.51 9.70
CA MET A 157 -2.26 0.49 9.95
C MET A 157 -1.78 0.55 11.41
N GLU A 158 -2.42 -0.18 12.33
CA GLU A 158 -2.16 -0.13 13.78
C GLU A 158 -0.71 -0.44 14.17
N ASN A 159 0.01 -1.16 13.32
CA ASN A 159 1.41 -1.51 13.54
C ASN A 159 2.39 -0.68 12.71
N ALA A 160 1.92 0.32 11.96
CA ALA A 160 2.76 1.15 11.13
C ALA A 160 3.79 1.92 11.98
N LYS A 161 5.07 1.76 11.68
CA LYS A 161 6.17 2.47 12.35
C LYS A 161 6.60 3.75 11.64
N GLY A 162 6.23 3.87 10.36
CA GLY A 162 6.42 5.07 9.58
C GLY A 162 5.14 5.42 8.84
N VAL A 163 4.72 6.67 8.89
CA VAL A 163 3.52 7.15 8.21
C VAL A 163 3.81 8.47 7.51
N ILE A 164 3.49 8.53 6.23
CA ILE A 164 3.50 9.77 5.45
C ILE A 164 2.04 10.15 5.18
N ILE A 165 1.67 11.38 5.52
CA ILE A 165 0.34 11.93 5.31
C ILE A 165 0.44 13.09 4.33
N SER A 166 -0.25 13.00 3.20
CA SER A 166 -0.39 14.08 2.23
C SER A 166 -1.82 14.58 2.24
N ILE A 167 -2.02 15.83 2.57
CA ILE A 167 -3.33 16.50 2.59
C ILE A 167 -3.38 17.50 1.45
N THR A 168 -4.34 17.36 0.55
CA THR A 168 -4.55 18.28 -0.56
C THR A 168 -5.95 18.87 -0.45
N GLY A 169 -6.05 20.18 -0.47
CA GLY A 169 -7.32 20.90 -0.42
C GLY A 169 -7.26 22.21 -1.22
N SER A 170 -8.35 22.95 -1.27
CA SER A 170 -8.41 24.30 -1.83
C SER A 170 -7.63 25.31 -0.96
N GLU A 171 -7.38 26.52 -1.44
CA GLU A 171 -6.64 27.56 -0.70
C GLU A 171 -7.31 27.98 0.63
N ASP A 172 -8.60 27.70 0.78
CA ASP A 172 -9.38 28.02 1.98
C ASP A 172 -9.47 26.87 3.01
N ILE A 173 -8.68 25.79 2.81
CA ILE A 173 -8.60 24.71 3.80
C ILE A 173 -8.19 25.25 5.17
N GLY A 174 -8.99 24.96 6.20
CA GLY A 174 -8.74 25.41 7.56
C GLY A 174 -7.59 24.66 8.24
N LEU A 175 -6.82 25.35 9.08
CA LEU A 175 -5.78 24.69 9.88
C LEU A 175 -6.38 23.57 10.76
N GLU A 176 -7.57 23.81 11.33
CA GLU A 176 -8.29 22.82 12.15
C GLU A 176 -8.64 21.56 11.36
N GLU A 177 -8.93 21.68 10.05
CA GLU A 177 -9.22 20.55 9.17
C GLU A 177 -7.96 19.70 8.92
N VAL A 178 -6.81 20.34 8.72
CA VAL A 178 -5.53 19.68 8.55
C VAL A 178 -5.10 18.97 9.85
N GLU A 179 -5.24 19.63 10.99
CA GLU A 179 -4.94 19.07 12.30
C GLU A 179 -5.85 17.87 12.63
N LEU A 180 -7.15 17.97 12.35
CA LEU A 180 -8.11 16.90 12.58
C LEU A 180 -7.78 15.67 11.74
N ALA A 181 -7.57 15.84 10.43
CA ALA A 181 -7.21 14.74 9.54
C ALA A 181 -5.91 14.04 9.97
N SER A 182 -4.90 14.82 10.33
CA SER A 182 -3.60 14.33 10.78
C SER A 182 -3.71 13.58 12.11
N SER A 183 -4.51 14.08 13.07
CA SER A 183 -4.73 13.46 14.36
C SER A 183 -5.40 12.11 14.25
N ILE A 184 -6.47 12.01 13.45
CA ILE A 184 -7.20 10.74 13.20
C ILE A 184 -6.27 9.66 12.65
N ILE A 185 -5.38 10.01 11.72
CA ILE A 185 -4.43 9.07 11.13
C ILE A 185 -3.36 8.67 12.15
N SER A 186 -2.87 9.64 12.92
CA SER A 186 -1.84 9.43 13.93
C SER A 186 -2.30 8.50 15.05
N GLU A 187 -3.55 8.59 15.47
CA GLU A 187 -4.15 7.72 16.49
C GLU A 187 -4.23 6.25 16.05
N MET A 188 -4.25 6.00 14.74
CA MET A 188 -4.31 4.65 14.16
C MET A 188 -2.92 4.01 13.94
N ALA A 189 -1.85 4.79 14.00
CA ALA A 189 -0.50 4.30 13.86
C ALA A 189 0.05 3.73 15.18
N HIS A 190 1.20 3.05 15.12
CA HIS A 190 1.90 2.60 16.32
C HIS A 190 2.26 3.81 17.21
N PRO A 191 2.18 3.72 18.57
CA PRO A 191 2.51 4.83 19.45
C PRO A 191 3.90 5.44 19.25
N ASP A 192 4.88 4.63 18.83
CA ASP A 192 6.24 5.06 18.52
C ASP A 192 6.47 5.34 17.02
N ALA A 193 5.40 5.49 16.23
CA ALA A 193 5.52 5.73 14.80
C ALA A 193 6.16 7.09 14.50
N THR A 194 7.04 7.11 13.52
CA THR A 194 7.49 8.36 12.91
C THR A 194 6.43 8.82 11.91
N ILE A 195 5.78 9.94 12.20
CA ILE A 195 4.71 10.48 11.37
C ILE A 195 5.20 11.77 10.72
N ILE A 196 5.08 11.83 9.42
CA ILE A 196 5.44 12.99 8.61
C ILE A 196 4.21 13.40 7.83
N TRP A 197 3.87 14.68 7.84
CA TRP A 197 2.73 15.19 7.10
C TRP A 197 3.08 16.44 6.29
N GLY A 198 2.42 16.60 5.15
CA GLY A 198 2.51 17.77 4.32
C GLY A 198 1.13 18.18 3.81
N ALA A 199 0.95 19.47 3.61
CA ALA A 199 -0.29 20.04 3.10
C ALA A 199 -0.02 20.86 1.82
N LYS A 200 -0.85 20.62 0.80
CA LYS A 200 -0.75 21.23 -0.51
C LYS A 200 -2.09 21.85 -0.91
N PHE A 201 -2.02 22.91 -1.70
CA PHE A 201 -3.20 23.49 -2.34
C PHE A 201 -3.42 22.96 -3.76
N ASP A 202 -4.66 22.72 -4.11
CA ASP A 202 -5.11 22.36 -5.45
C ASP A 202 -6.49 23.00 -5.69
N ASP A 203 -6.50 24.09 -6.45
CA ASP A 203 -7.70 24.87 -6.74
C ASP A 203 -8.76 24.08 -7.52
N THR A 204 -8.39 22.94 -8.11
CA THR A 204 -9.33 22.07 -8.82
C THR A 204 -10.23 21.29 -7.89
N LEU A 205 -9.89 21.23 -6.60
CA LEU A 205 -10.68 20.49 -5.58
C LEU A 205 -11.85 21.27 -5.02
N GLU A 206 -11.99 22.57 -5.35
CA GLU A 206 -13.05 23.46 -4.83
C GLU A 206 -13.24 23.30 -3.31
N ASP A 207 -14.37 22.72 -2.85
CA ASP A 207 -14.67 22.46 -1.42
C ASP A 207 -14.32 21.02 -0.99
N ALA A 208 -13.38 20.37 -1.65
CA ALA A 208 -12.97 19.01 -1.34
C ALA A 208 -11.62 18.93 -0.62
N ILE A 209 -11.43 17.86 0.13
CA ILE A 209 -10.15 17.44 0.68
C ILE A 209 -9.81 16.05 0.16
N ARG A 210 -8.57 15.87 -0.28
CA ARG A 210 -7.97 14.56 -0.56
C ARG A 210 -6.89 14.27 0.47
N VAL A 211 -6.97 13.14 1.12
CA VAL A 211 -5.98 12.65 2.07
C VAL A 211 -5.34 11.39 1.50
N THR A 212 -4.03 11.39 1.34
CA THR A 212 -3.25 10.21 0.96
C THR A 212 -2.35 9.81 2.12
N VAL A 213 -2.40 8.55 2.50
CA VAL A 213 -1.60 7.99 3.57
C VAL A 213 -0.71 6.90 3.01
N VAL A 214 0.59 6.96 3.31
CA VAL A 214 1.53 5.87 3.04
C VAL A 214 2.05 5.36 4.36
N ALA A 215 1.76 4.11 4.68
CA ALA A 215 2.14 3.44 5.92
C ALA A 215 3.23 2.40 5.65
N THR A 216 4.29 2.42 6.45
CA THR A 216 5.46 1.53 6.34
C THR A 216 5.79 0.86 7.66
N GLY A 217 6.66 -0.14 7.64
CA GLY A 217 7.08 -0.82 8.85
C GLY A 217 5.94 -1.56 9.55
N LEU A 218 5.00 -2.10 8.78
CA LEU A 218 3.78 -2.76 9.27
C LEU A 218 4.03 -4.08 10.01
N GLY A 219 5.29 -4.47 10.16
CA GLY A 219 5.71 -5.71 10.81
C GLY A 219 5.36 -6.95 9.97
N GLU A 220 6.27 -7.91 9.93
CA GLU A 220 5.99 -9.23 9.33
C GLU A 220 4.97 -10.04 10.14
N ASP A 221 4.52 -9.48 11.25
CA ASP A 221 3.79 -10.18 12.32
C ASP A 221 2.31 -10.54 12.01
N GLY A 222 1.78 -10.13 10.86
CA GLY A 222 0.36 -10.34 10.53
C GLY A 222 0.04 -11.63 9.79
N LYS A 223 0.90 -12.10 8.90
CA LYS A 223 0.65 -13.31 8.09
C LYS A 223 1.63 -14.44 8.38
N ASP A 224 2.92 -14.12 8.52
CA ASP A 224 3.95 -15.16 8.60
C ASP A 224 3.91 -15.94 9.92
N LYS A 225 3.60 -15.30 11.06
CA LYS A 225 3.48 -16.04 12.34
C LYS A 225 2.27 -16.96 12.41
N LYS A 226 1.14 -16.60 11.76
CA LYS A 226 -0.02 -17.51 11.72
C LYS A 226 0.22 -18.68 10.79
N ASP A 227 0.91 -18.44 9.67
CA ASP A 227 1.23 -19.48 8.70
C ASP A 227 2.42 -20.34 9.18
N GLU A 228 3.43 -19.76 9.84
CA GLU A 228 4.50 -20.53 10.51
C GLU A 228 4.01 -21.29 11.74
N ASP A 229 3.13 -20.70 12.56
CA ASP A 229 2.55 -21.38 13.74
C ASP A 229 1.58 -22.49 13.28
N LEU A 230 0.86 -22.28 12.17
CA LEU A 230 0.02 -23.30 11.56
C LEU A 230 0.87 -24.39 10.90
N ALA A 231 1.93 -24.04 10.19
CA ALA A 231 2.87 -24.98 9.58
C ALA A 231 3.65 -25.75 10.65
N ALA A 232 4.07 -25.11 11.73
CA ALA A 232 4.72 -25.75 12.87
C ALA A 232 3.76 -26.68 13.62
N LYS A 233 2.51 -26.29 13.82
CA LYS A 233 1.46 -27.16 14.41
C LYS A 233 1.14 -28.34 13.52
N LEU A 234 1.05 -28.13 12.20
CA LEU A 234 0.84 -29.21 11.23
C LEU A 234 2.05 -30.15 11.13
N GLY A 235 3.27 -29.60 11.18
CA GLY A 235 4.51 -30.37 11.22
C GLY A 235 4.65 -31.22 12.48
N ASN A 236 4.28 -30.69 13.65
CA ASN A 236 4.30 -31.42 14.91
C ASN A 236 3.19 -32.48 14.98
N LEU A 237 1.99 -32.20 14.46
CA LEU A 237 0.89 -33.18 14.34
C LEU A 237 1.23 -34.31 13.37
N ALA A 238 1.95 -34.02 12.28
CA ALA A 238 2.39 -35.01 11.32
C ALA A 238 3.54 -35.89 11.87
N ALA A 239 4.35 -35.37 12.80
CA ALA A 239 5.44 -36.12 13.45
C ALA A 239 4.96 -37.02 14.59
N GLU A 240 3.77 -36.77 15.15
CA GLU A 240 3.23 -37.58 16.28
C GLU A 240 2.27 -38.69 15.83
N LYS A 241 1.91 -38.78 14.53
CA LYS A 241 0.89 -39.72 14.04
C LYS A 241 1.48 -40.69 13.00
N ASP A 242 1.56 -41.93 13.36
CA ASP A 242 2.18 -43.05 12.58
C ASP A 242 1.15 -43.96 11.87
N SER A 243 -0.15 -43.55 11.70
CA SER A 243 -1.18 -44.41 11.09
C SER A 243 -2.02 -43.72 10.02
N GLU A 244 -2.42 -44.48 8.97
CA GLU A 244 -3.24 -43.97 7.85
C GLU A 244 -4.65 -43.46 8.27
N GLU A 245 -5.19 -43.93 9.39
CA GLU A 245 -6.51 -43.49 9.90
C GLU A 245 -6.49 -42.05 10.40
N ASP A 246 -5.37 -41.57 10.88
CA ASP A 246 -5.19 -40.21 11.40
C ASP A 246 -5.11 -39.16 10.29
N TYR A 247 -4.79 -39.54 9.04
CA TYR A 247 -4.78 -38.65 7.86
C TYR A 247 -6.19 -38.27 7.41
N ILE A 248 -7.18 -39.15 7.61
CA ILE A 248 -8.57 -38.90 7.18
C ILE A 248 -9.22 -37.83 8.07
N GLU A 249 -8.94 -37.82 9.38
CA GLU A 249 -9.42 -36.78 10.31
C GLU A 249 -8.88 -35.38 9.97
N LEU A 250 -7.64 -35.29 9.47
CA LEU A 250 -7.03 -34.03 9.03
C LEU A 250 -7.74 -33.45 7.78
N ILE A 251 -8.16 -34.30 6.85
CA ILE A 251 -8.87 -33.89 5.63
C ILE A 251 -10.27 -33.37 5.96
N ASP A 252 -10.94 -33.95 6.95
CA ASP A 252 -12.29 -33.51 7.38
C ASP A 252 -12.26 -32.15 8.10
N ILE A 253 -11.18 -31.82 8.80
CA ILE A 253 -10.98 -30.49 9.40
C ILE A 253 -10.78 -29.41 8.33
N PHE A 254 -10.21 -29.74 7.18
CA PHE A 254 -10.02 -28.80 6.05
C PHE A 254 -11.28 -28.58 5.20
N ASN A 255 -12.19 -29.56 5.14
CA ASN A 255 -13.39 -29.49 4.30
C ASN A 255 -14.61 -28.85 4.99
N ASN A 256 -14.53 -28.55 6.29
CA ASN A 256 -15.61 -27.97 7.11
C ASN A 256 -15.42 -26.49 7.48
N LYS A 257 -14.75 -25.71 6.60
CA LYS A 257 -14.71 -24.24 6.71
C LYS A 257 -15.11 -23.56 5.43
#